data_f631df63ff50367d148828375bb03138
#
_entry.id   f631df63ff50367d148828375bb03138
#
_cell.length_a   1.000
_cell.length_b   1.000
_cell.length_c   1.000
_cell.angle_alpha   90.00
_cell.angle_beta   90.00
_cell.angle_gamma   90.00
#
_symmetry.space_group_name_H-M   'P 1'
#
loop_
_entity.id
_entity.type
_entity.pdbx_description
1 polymer ?
#
loop_
_entity_poly.entity_id
_entity_poly.type
_entity_poly.pdbx_seq_one_letter_code
_entity_poly.pdbx_strand_id
1 'polypeptide(L)'
;MNAEVYQWAVVGAGPAGIAAVGKLIDHGIPGDKILWIDPAFKVGDLGQFWSQVSSNTRVALFVDFLNDVESFRFGEAAAQQFELLKLPLQDTCKLEHIVKPLQWVSDHLQQSTTARKESVKQMNLSGRQWTLTTEENEYKAKNVILATGALPSSLNYPGVDVLPFETAIDKEKLSQTIKKDHCYAVFGSSHSAIIILRHLVELGVEKIINFYRSPCRYAINMGDWILFDNTGLKGQTALWARENIDGKLPSSLSRYIVNEHNLARYLPECHQVIYAVGFEPRKNLVIGDYDHVRYNPHLGIIGPGLFGLGIAYPESKADPYGSVESQVGLWKFMVYLNKILPVWFKYHT
;
A
#
# COMPACT_ATOMS: atom_id res chain seq x y z
N MET A 1 -31.93 8.31 22.96
CA MET A 1 -30.63 9.02 23.02
C MET A 1 -30.25 9.32 21.59
N ASN A 2 -30.01 10.60 21.25
CA ASN A 2 -29.51 10.93 19.93
C ASN A 2 -28.13 10.29 19.79
N ALA A 3 -27.92 9.47 18.77
CA ALA A 3 -26.61 8.89 18.49
C ALA A 3 -25.58 10.01 18.29
N GLU A 4 -24.41 9.90 18.90
CA GLU A 4 -23.33 10.87 18.75
C GLU A 4 -22.93 10.96 17.26
N VAL A 5 -22.76 12.18 16.76
CA VAL A 5 -22.32 12.44 15.39
C VAL A 5 -20.90 12.94 15.41
N TYR A 6 -19.97 12.16 14.84
CA TYR A 6 -18.58 12.55 14.70
C TYR A 6 -18.40 13.61 13.61
N GLN A 7 -17.41 14.48 13.75
CA GLN A 7 -17.08 15.43 12.68
C GLN A 7 -16.40 14.70 11.52
N TRP A 8 -15.52 13.77 11.85
CA TRP A 8 -14.79 12.94 10.91
C TRP A 8 -14.80 11.48 11.33
N ALA A 9 -14.90 10.60 10.35
CA ALA A 9 -14.56 9.19 10.50
C ALA A 9 -13.38 8.83 9.59
N VAL A 10 -12.43 8.05 10.09
CA VAL A 10 -11.33 7.49 9.29
C VAL A 10 -11.45 5.98 9.31
N VAL A 11 -11.56 5.36 8.13
CA VAL A 11 -11.70 3.91 7.96
C VAL A 11 -10.39 3.34 7.47
N GLY A 12 -9.70 2.61 8.35
CA GLY A 12 -8.38 2.02 8.15
C GLY A 12 -7.29 2.66 9.00
N ALA A 13 -6.40 1.82 9.56
CA ALA A 13 -5.24 2.22 10.37
C ALA A 13 -3.91 1.79 9.72
N GLY A 14 -3.86 1.77 8.37
CA GLY A 14 -2.61 1.77 7.63
C GLY A 14 -1.94 3.14 7.63
N PRO A 15 -0.77 3.30 7.00
CA PRO A 15 -0.02 4.57 7.01
C PRO A 15 -0.85 5.79 6.58
N ALA A 16 -1.74 5.62 5.58
CA ALA A 16 -2.62 6.69 5.12
C ALA A 16 -3.66 7.10 6.16
N GLY A 17 -4.28 6.12 6.86
CA GLY A 17 -5.23 6.40 7.93
C GLY A 17 -4.56 7.04 9.16
N ILE A 18 -3.38 6.57 9.53
CA ILE A 18 -2.55 7.16 10.60
C ILE A 18 -2.25 8.63 10.26
N ALA A 19 -1.80 8.92 9.02
CA ALA A 19 -1.55 10.28 8.57
C ALA A 19 -2.82 11.15 8.61
N ALA A 20 -3.96 10.61 8.15
CA ALA A 20 -5.21 11.33 8.14
C ALA A 20 -5.66 11.73 9.56
N VAL A 21 -5.63 10.79 10.51
CA VAL A 21 -5.99 11.05 11.90
C VAL A 21 -5.07 12.12 12.50
N GLY A 22 -3.76 11.98 12.34
CA GLY A 22 -2.81 12.96 12.87
C GLY A 22 -3.05 14.36 12.29
N LYS A 23 -3.19 14.46 10.97
CA LYS A 23 -3.44 15.76 10.32
C LYS A 23 -4.79 16.38 10.70
N LEU A 24 -5.82 15.60 10.92
CA LEU A 24 -7.10 16.13 11.45
C LEU A 24 -6.91 16.77 12.82
N ILE A 25 -6.16 16.12 13.73
CA ILE A 25 -5.84 16.66 15.06
C ILE A 25 -5.01 17.95 14.93
N ASP A 26 -3.96 17.96 14.11
CA ASP A 26 -3.10 19.13 13.87
C ASP A 26 -3.88 20.33 13.32
N HIS A 27 -4.98 20.08 12.60
CA HIS A 27 -5.90 21.14 12.11
C HIS A 27 -7.00 21.50 13.13
N GLY A 28 -6.86 21.07 14.37
CA GLY A 28 -7.72 21.48 15.47
C GLY A 28 -9.03 20.70 15.60
N ILE A 29 -9.18 19.56 14.94
CA ILE A 29 -10.34 18.68 15.17
C ILE A 29 -10.14 17.97 16.51
N PRO A 30 -11.04 18.14 17.49
CA PRO A 30 -10.93 17.43 18.76
C PRO A 30 -10.95 15.92 18.58
N GLY A 31 -10.08 15.21 19.28
CA GLY A 31 -9.93 13.77 19.10
C GLY A 31 -11.21 12.98 19.41
N ASP A 32 -12.01 13.41 20.37
CA ASP A 32 -13.33 12.85 20.66
C ASP A 32 -14.36 13.04 19.54
N LYS A 33 -14.09 13.92 18.57
CA LYS A 33 -14.90 14.14 17.36
C LYS A 33 -14.35 13.40 16.14
N ILE A 34 -13.29 12.62 16.30
CA ILE A 34 -12.72 11.73 15.28
C ILE A 34 -13.04 10.29 15.65
N LEU A 35 -13.84 9.63 14.83
CA LEU A 35 -14.05 8.19 14.88
C LEU A 35 -13.00 7.50 14.02
N TRP A 36 -12.20 6.60 14.60
CA TRP A 36 -11.19 5.85 13.86
C TRP A 36 -11.49 4.35 13.92
N ILE A 37 -11.75 3.74 12.77
CA ILE A 37 -12.18 2.33 12.71
C ILE A 37 -11.17 1.52 11.90
N ASP A 38 -10.68 0.43 12.51
CA ASP A 38 -9.82 -0.56 11.86
C ASP A 38 -9.98 -1.91 12.56
N PRO A 39 -10.01 -3.05 11.84
CA PRO A 39 -10.20 -4.36 12.48
C PRO A 39 -9.04 -4.81 13.36
N ALA A 40 -7.83 -4.29 13.15
CA ALA A 40 -6.63 -4.81 13.80
C ALA A 40 -5.75 -3.75 14.48
N PHE A 41 -5.69 -2.53 13.98
CA PHE A 41 -4.76 -1.46 14.40
C PHE A 41 -3.28 -1.91 14.39
N LYS A 42 -2.89 -2.61 13.33
CA LYS A 42 -1.53 -3.15 13.14
C LYS A 42 -0.81 -2.51 11.95
N VAL A 43 -0.91 -1.18 11.80
CA VAL A 43 -0.34 -0.44 10.66
C VAL A 43 -0.84 -0.96 9.31
N GLY A 44 -2.09 -1.46 9.27
CA GLY A 44 -2.69 -2.07 8.09
C GLY A 44 -1.89 -3.27 7.57
N ASP A 45 -1.98 -3.52 6.26
CA ASP A 45 -1.25 -4.62 5.61
C ASP A 45 0.27 -4.45 5.68
N LEU A 46 0.76 -3.20 5.76
CA LEU A 46 2.18 -2.91 5.88
C LEU A 46 2.78 -3.61 7.10
N GLY A 47 2.11 -3.53 8.25
CA GLY A 47 2.56 -4.18 9.48
C GLY A 47 2.23 -5.67 9.53
N GLN A 48 1.10 -6.09 8.96
CA GLN A 48 0.64 -7.47 9.04
C GLN A 48 1.38 -8.41 8.06
N PHE A 49 1.69 -7.93 6.86
CA PHE A 49 2.18 -8.81 5.79
C PHE A 49 3.52 -8.40 5.18
N TRP A 50 3.89 -7.08 5.23
CA TRP A 50 5.00 -6.56 4.46
C TRP A 50 6.21 -6.15 5.29
N SER A 51 6.20 -6.34 6.60
CA SER A 51 7.28 -5.90 7.51
C SER A 51 8.67 -6.40 7.10
N GLN A 52 8.78 -7.61 6.58
CA GLN A 52 10.06 -8.22 6.17
C GLN A 52 10.50 -7.86 4.74
N VAL A 53 9.65 -7.16 3.99
CA VAL A 53 9.94 -6.76 2.60
C VAL A 53 10.94 -5.60 2.57
N SER A 54 11.90 -5.66 1.66
CA SER A 54 12.80 -4.54 1.39
C SER A 54 12.04 -3.38 0.74
N SER A 55 12.16 -2.18 1.32
CA SER A 55 11.58 -0.97 0.75
C SER A 55 12.35 -0.51 -0.49
N ASN A 56 11.64 0.17 -1.40
CA ASN A 56 12.22 0.99 -2.46
C ASN A 56 12.27 2.47 -2.10
N THR A 57 11.91 2.82 -0.85
CA THR A 57 11.87 4.18 -0.31
C THR A 57 13.10 4.41 0.58
N ARG A 58 13.73 5.57 0.44
CA ARG A 58 14.86 5.96 1.31
C ARG A 58 14.38 6.22 2.73
N VAL A 59 15.25 5.93 3.69
CA VAL A 59 15.05 6.17 5.13
C VAL A 59 14.63 7.62 5.40
N ALA A 60 15.25 8.60 4.73
CA ALA A 60 14.90 10.01 4.85
C ALA A 60 13.40 10.27 4.70
N LEU A 61 12.76 9.68 3.68
CA LEU A 61 11.33 9.91 3.41
C LEU A 61 10.41 9.24 4.45
N PHE A 62 10.88 8.22 5.15
CA PHE A 62 10.18 7.67 6.30
C PHE A 62 10.28 8.58 7.53
N VAL A 63 11.46 9.15 7.74
CA VAL A 63 11.68 10.14 8.82
C VAL A 63 10.88 11.41 8.56
N ASP A 64 10.87 11.91 7.32
CA ASP A 64 10.06 13.06 6.89
C ASP A 64 8.56 12.81 7.16
N PHE A 65 8.06 11.62 6.80
CA PHE A 65 6.66 11.24 7.07
C PHE A 65 6.31 11.30 8.56
N LEU A 66 7.20 10.81 9.42
CA LEU A 66 6.97 10.78 10.87
C LEU A 66 7.04 12.15 11.52
N ASN A 67 7.86 13.06 10.96
CA ASN A 67 8.06 14.41 11.49
C ASN A 67 7.06 15.43 10.94
N ASP A 68 6.31 15.10 9.87
CA ASP A 68 5.39 16.03 9.22
C ASP A 68 4.08 16.28 10.00
N VAL A 69 3.85 15.53 11.07
CA VAL A 69 2.63 15.55 11.87
C VAL A 69 2.97 15.78 13.34
N GLU A 70 2.54 16.93 13.88
CA GLU A 70 2.83 17.30 15.28
C GLU A 70 2.21 16.32 16.29
N SER A 71 0.95 15.93 16.07
CA SER A 71 0.23 14.99 16.91
C SER A 71 0.80 13.56 16.91
N PHE A 72 1.70 13.23 16.00
CA PHE A 72 2.49 11.99 16.09
C PHE A 72 3.46 12.01 17.27
N ARG A 73 3.87 13.20 17.74
CA ARG A 73 4.81 13.38 18.84
C ARG A 73 6.11 12.61 18.63
N PHE A 74 6.51 12.42 17.36
CA PHE A 74 7.63 11.56 17.01
C PHE A 74 8.97 12.08 17.56
N GLY A 75 9.10 13.40 17.78
CA GLY A 75 10.24 13.98 18.48
C GLY A 75 10.42 13.42 19.91
N GLU A 76 9.34 13.01 20.58
CA GLU A 76 9.38 12.36 21.91
C GLU A 76 9.77 10.88 21.79
N ALA A 77 9.59 10.28 20.62
CA ALA A 77 9.94 8.90 20.35
C ALA A 77 11.46 8.64 20.29
N ALA A 78 12.29 9.68 20.34
CA ALA A 78 13.76 9.53 20.48
C ALA A 78 14.13 8.66 21.69
N ALA A 79 13.31 8.71 22.76
CA ALA A 79 13.45 7.84 23.92
C ALA A 79 13.21 6.35 23.61
N GLN A 80 12.49 6.02 22.54
CA GLN A 80 12.20 4.65 22.10
C GLN A 80 13.35 4.02 21.32
N GLN A 81 14.37 4.76 20.96
CA GLN A 81 15.56 4.29 20.25
C GLN A 81 15.27 3.45 19.00
N PHE A 82 14.29 3.88 18.19
CA PHE A 82 13.94 3.17 16.96
C PHE A 82 15.16 3.00 16.03
N GLU A 83 15.38 1.79 15.55
CA GLU A 83 16.46 1.47 14.61
C GLU A 83 16.41 2.32 13.34
N LEU A 84 15.21 2.74 12.89
CA LEU A 84 15.04 3.64 11.75
C LEU A 84 15.91 4.89 11.86
N LEU A 85 16.05 5.46 13.06
CA LEU A 85 16.81 6.70 13.31
C LEU A 85 18.35 6.51 13.27
N LYS A 86 18.80 5.25 13.30
CA LYS A 86 20.23 4.90 13.24
C LYS A 86 20.69 4.57 11.81
N LEU A 87 19.76 4.40 10.88
CA LEU A 87 20.05 4.02 9.51
C LEU A 87 20.49 5.22 8.67
N PRO A 88 21.40 5.03 7.69
CA PRO A 88 21.78 6.09 6.76
C PRO A 88 20.56 6.60 5.98
N LEU A 89 20.35 7.92 5.95
CA LEU A 89 19.16 8.55 5.36
C LEU A 89 18.97 8.27 3.87
N GLN A 90 20.06 8.03 3.14
CA GLN A 90 20.03 7.79 1.69
C GLN A 90 19.78 6.33 1.32
N ASP A 91 19.92 5.43 2.29
CA ASP A 91 19.73 4.00 2.06
C ASP A 91 18.24 3.62 2.09
N THR A 92 17.95 2.45 1.56
CA THR A 92 16.66 1.75 1.75
C THR A 92 16.80 0.77 2.91
N CYS A 93 15.66 0.41 3.51
CA CYS A 93 15.64 -0.54 4.62
C CYS A 93 14.48 -1.53 4.49
N LYS A 94 14.42 -2.53 5.36
CA LYS A 94 13.23 -3.35 5.53
C LYS A 94 12.08 -2.51 6.09
N LEU A 95 10.87 -2.83 5.68
CA LEU A 95 9.66 -2.10 6.11
C LEU A 95 9.40 -2.22 7.62
N GLU A 96 9.91 -3.23 8.31
CA GLU A 96 9.80 -3.33 9.77
C GLU A 96 10.34 -2.10 10.50
N HIS A 97 11.36 -1.43 9.94
CA HIS A 97 11.95 -0.24 10.56
C HIS A 97 11.01 0.97 10.57
N ILE A 98 10.10 1.07 9.61
CA ILE A 98 9.03 2.08 9.63
C ILE A 98 7.75 1.60 10.32
N VAL A 99 7.46 0.30 10.28
CA VAL A 99 6.29 -0.29 10.95
C VAL A 99 6.33 -0.08 12.46
N LYS A 100 7.48 -0.29 13.10
CA LYS A 100 7.64 -0.12 14.56
C LYS A 100 7.30 1.30 15.03
N PRO A 101 7.88 2.38 14.48
CA PRO A 101 7.49 3.74 14.86
C PRO A 101 6.04 4.07 14.50
N LEU A 102 5.51 3.58 13.36
CA LEU A 102 4.09 3.78 13.00
C LEU A 102 3.13 3.07 13.95
N GLN A 103 3.50 1.89 14.47
CA GLN A 103 2.69 1.22 15.49
C GLN A 103 2.66 2.04 16.78
N TRP A 104 3.81 2.56 17.22
CA TRP A 104 3.88 3.44 18.39
C TRP A 104 3.01 4.69 18.20
N VAL A 105 3.05 5.33 17.03
CA VAL A 105 2.18 6.46 16.69
C VAL A 105 0.70 6.05 16.70
N SER A 106 0.37 4.91 16.10
CA SER A 106 -1.00 4.39 16.07
C SER A 106 -1.55 4.17 17.47
N ASP A 107 -0.76 3.56 18.36
CA ASP A 107 -1.16 3.28 19.74
C ASP A 107 -1.39 4.57 20.54
N HIS A 108 -0.57 5.58 20.29
CA HIS A 108 -0.73 6.92 20.90
C HIS A 108 -2.01 7.62 20.38
N LEU A 109 -2.24 7.64 19.08
CA LEU A 109 -3.42 8.29 18.49
C LEU A 109 -4.73 7.61 18.88
N GLN A 110 -4.74 6.29 19.11
CA GLN A 110 -5.92 5.58 19.61
C GLN A 110 -6.36 6.09 20.98
N GLN A 111 -5.43 6.52 21.85
CA GLN A 111 -5.75 7.04 23.18
C GLN A 111 -6.39 8.44 23.13
N SER A 112 -6.15 9.19 22.08
CA SER A 112 -6.65 10.56 21.89
C SER A 112 -7.88 10.65 21.00
N THR A 113 -8.33 9.54 20.38
CA THR A 113 -9.48 9.51 19.45
C THR A 113 -10.53 8.49 19.89
N THR A 114 -11.70 8.48 19.24
CA THR A 114 -12.66 7.39 19.41
C THR A 114 -12.28 6.23 18.49
N ALA A 115 -11.35 5.41 18.94
CA ALA A 115 -10.91 4.23 18.19
C ALA A 115 -11.86 3.04 18.37
N ARG A 116 -12.17 2.32 17.29
CA ARG A 116 -13.01 1.11 17.27
C ARG A 116 -12.34 0.01 16.48
N LYS A 117 -12.13 -1.14 17.14
CA LYS A 117 -11.53 -2.32 16.53
C LYS A 117 -12.60 -3.16 15.81
N GLU A 118 -13.09 -2.63 14.70
CA GLU A 118 -14.20 -3.16 13.93
C GLU A 118 -13.95 -3.02 12.43
N SER A 119 -14.75 -3.73 11.61
CA SER A 119 -14.75 -3.61 10.15
C SER A 119 -16.02 -2.94 9.67
N VAL A 120 -15.90 -1.82 8.96
CA VAL A 120 -17.04 -1.20 8.28
C VAL A 120 -17.43 -2.05 7.09
N LYS A 121 -18.70 -2.45 7.01
CA LYS A 121 -19.25 -3.28 5.95
C LYS A 121 -20.08 -2.47 4.95
N GLN A 122 -20.80 -1.48 5.46
CA GLN A 122 -21.69 -0.66 4.65
C GLN A 122 -21.64 0.80 5.12
N MET A 123 -21.84 1.70 4.16
CA MET A 123 -21.95 3.13 4.41
C MET A 123 -23.13 3.70 3.62
N ASN A 124 -23.96 4.54 4.26
CA ASN A 124 -25.08 5.20 3.62
C ASN A 124 -25.09 6.69 3.96
N LEU A 125 -25.34 7.53 2.98
CA LEU A 125 -25.52 8.97 3.17
C LEU A 125 -27.02 9.30 3.33
N SER A 126 -27.36 9.95 4.44
CA SER A 126 -28.72 10.45 4.67
C SER A 126 -28.66 11.77 5.45
N GLY A 127 -29.38 12.78 4.99
CA GLY A 127 -29.46 14.07 5.66
C GLY A 127 -28.10 14.71 5.95
N ARG A 128 -27.17 14.66 5.01
CA ARG A 128 -25.79 15.16 5.12
C ARG A 128 -24.94 14.47 6.18
N GLN A 129 -25.24 13.24 6.53
CA GLN A 129 -24.49 12.42 7.47
C GLN A 129 -24.28 11.03 6.90
N TRP A 130 -23.08 10.51 7.04
CA TRP A 130 -22.75 9.14 6.74
C TRP A 130 -23.08 8.25 7.94
N THR A 131 -23.82 7.18 7.71
CA THR A 131 -23.97 6.07 8.66
C THR A 131 -22.97 4.99 8.26
N LEU A 132 -22.07 4.62 9.17
CA LEU A 132 -21.10 3.54 9.00
C LEU A 132 -21.59 2.34 9.81
N THR A 133 -21.89 1.25 9.12
CA THR A 133 -22.41 0.01 9.71
C THR A 133 -21.28 -1.03 9.77
N THR A 134 -21.05 -1.57 10.96
CA THR A 134 -20.16 -2.72 11.24
C THR A 134 -21.01 -3.97 11.47
N GLU A 135 -20.44 -5.05 11.97
CA GLU A 135 -21.20 -6.23 12.39
C GLU A 135 -22.00 -5.99 13.67
N GLU A 136 -21.50 -5.13 14.55
CA GLU A 136 -22.03 -4.95 15.90
C GLU A 136 -22.70 -3.59 16.11
N ASN A 137 -22.26 -2.55 15.40
CA ASN A 137 -22.59 -1.17 15.71
C ASN A 137 -22.91 -0.34 14.45
N GLU A 138 -23.59 0.79 14.69
CA GLU A 138 -23.75 1.88 13.74
C GLU A 138 -23.18 3.18 14.29
N TYR A 139 -22.41 3.88 13.46
CA TYR A 139 -21.81 5.17 13.79
C TYR A 139 -22.23 6.22 12.78
N LYS A 140 -22.31 7.48 13.21
CA LYS A 140 -22.64 8.60 12.33
C LYS A 140 -21.50 9.61 12.25
N ALA A 141 -21.14 10.03 11.05
CA ALA A 141 -20.14 11.06 10.84
C ALA A 141 -20.56 12.03 9.73
N LYS A 142 -20.11 13.29 9.83
CA LYS A 142 -20.33 14.28 8.76
C LYS A 142 -19.41 14.02 7.57
N ASN A 143 -18.17 13.67 7.84
CA ASN A 143 -17.14 13.44 6.83
C ASN A 143 -16.46 12.10 7.06
N VAL A 144 -16.08 11.42 5.98
CA VAL A 144 -15.42 10.11 6.04
C VAL A 144 -14.20 10.09 5.13
N ILE A 145 -13.07 9.62 5.66
CA ILE A 145 -11.86 9.32 4.88
C ILE A 145 -11.72 7.80 4.78
N LEU A 146 -11.73 7.28 3.56
CA LEU A 146 -11.45 5.89 3.26
C LEU A 146 -9.95 5.68 3.04
N ALA A 147 -9.31 4.99 3.97
CA ALA A 147 -7.92 4.56 3.91
C ALA A 147 -7.82 3.02 3.95
N THR A 148 -8.72 2.36 3.21
CA THR A 148 -9.04 0.93 3.32
C THR A 148 -7.98 -0.02 2.76
N GLY A 149 -6.94 0.52 2.10
CA GLY A 149 -5.88 -0.30 1.52
C GLY A 149 -6.29 -1.06 0.26
N ALA A 150 -5.40 -1.90 -0.24
CA ALA A 150 -5.59 -2.66 -1.47
C ALA A 150 -5.10 -4.10 -1.29
N LEU A 151 -5.60 -5.01 -2.13
CA LEU A 151 -5.18 -6.41 -2.18
C LEU A 151 -4.31 -6.66 -3.42
N PRO A 152 -3.39 -7.64 -3.38
CA PRO A 152 -2.70 -8.11 -4.57
C PRO A 152 -3.70 -8.56 -5.64
N SER A 153 -3.50 -8.09 -6.87
CA SER A 153 -4.34 -8.49 -8.00
C SER A 153 -3.99 -9.91 -8.47
N SER A 154 -5.00 -10.67 -8.91
CA SER A 154 -4.86 -12.02 -9.47
C SER A 154 -5.42 -12.10 -10.87
N LEU A 155 -4.80 -12.92 -11.73
CA LEU A 155 -5.28 -13.18 -13.10
C LEU A 155 -6.11 -14.46 -13.19
N ASN A 156 -6.06 -15.32 -12.16
CA ASN A 156 -6.85 -16.55 -12.02
C ASN A 156 -6.80 -17.48 -13.25
N TYR A 157 -5.59 -17.76 -13.80
CA TYR A 157 -5.44 -18.74 -14.85
C TYR A 157 -5.88 -20.13 -14.36
N PRO A 158 -6.74 -20.84 -15.11
CA PRO A 158 -7.19 -22.16 -14.72
C PRO A 158 -6.08 -23.21 -14.82
N GLY A 159 -6.20 -24.28 -14.00
CA GLY A 159 -5.34 -25.46 -14.09
C GLY A 159 -3.96 -25.33 -13.45
N VAL A 160 -3.71 -24.27 -12.68
CA VAL A 160 -2.48 -24.09 -11.90
C VAL A 160 -2.79 -23.54 -10.51
N ASP A 161 -2.16 -24.08 -9.49
CA ASP A 161 -2.34 -23.66 -8.10
C ASP A 161 -1.68 -22.30 -7.85
N VAL A 162 -2.34 -21.44 -7.09
CA VAL A 162 -1.81 -20.12 -6.74
C VAL A 162 -1.01 -20.20 -5.45
N LEU A 163 0.28 -19.81 -5.52
CA LEU A 163 1.06 -19.51 -4.33
C LEU A 163 0.77 -18.05 -3.92
N PRO A 164 0.23 -17.81 -2.72
CA PRO A 164 -0.17 -16.47 -2.30
C PRO A 164 0.98 -15.46 -2.37
N PHE A 165 0.67 -14.25 -2.84
CA PHE A 165 1.65 -13.17 -2.99
C PHE A 165 2.35 -12.84 -1.67
N GLU A 166 1.61 -12.84 -0.55
CA GLU A 166 2.11 -12.58 0.80
C GLU A 166 3.14 -13.61 1.27
N THR A 167 3.03 -14.84 0.80
CA THR A 167 4.02 -15.88 1.03
C THR A 167 5.24 -15.69 0.13
N ALA A 168 5.00 -15.40 -1.15
CA ALA A 168 6.07 -15.32 -2.13
C ALA A 168 7.02 -14.11 -1.95
N ILE A 169 6.49 -12.98 -1.48
CA ILE A 169 7.27 -11.77 -1.25
C ILE A 169 8.13 -11.83 0.02
N ASP A 170 7.78 -12.67 0.97
CA ASP A 170 8.51 -12.92 2.21
C ASP A 170 9.42 -14.12 2.02
N LYS A 171 10.74 -13.90 1.97
CA LYS A 171 11.72 -14.94 1.67
C LYS A 171 11.70 -16.11 2.68
N GLU A 172 11.43 -15.80 3.96
CA GLU A 172 11.40 -16.83 5.01
C GLU A 172 10.17 -17.72 4.85
N LYS A 173 8.97 -17.14 4.69
CA LYS A 173 7.73 -17.90 4.42
C LYS A 173 7.85 -18.68 3.11
N LEU A 174 8.40 -18.07 2.08
CA LEU A 174 8.62 -18.72 0.79
C LEU A 174 9.51 -19.95 0.95
N SER A 175 10.62 -19.85 1.71
CA SER A 175 11.57 -20.95 1.93
C SER A 175 10.95 -22.16 2.62
N GLN A 176 9.91 -21.96 3.43
CA GLN A 176 9.19 -23.02 4.14
C GLN A 176 8.09 -23.67 3.26
N THR A 177 7.73 -23.03 2.15
CA THR A 177 6.59 -23.45 1.33
C THR A 177 7.01 -24.12 0.03
N ILE A 178 8.13 -23.67 -0.58
CA ILE A 178 8.55 -24.13 -1.90
C ILE A 178 9.24 -25.51 -1.86
N LYS A 179 9.14 -26.19 -3.01
CA LYS A 179 9.95 -27.36 -3.34
C LYS A 179 10.89 -27.00 -4.49
N LYS A 180 12.19 -27.29 -4.36
CA LYS A 180 13.20 -26.85 -5.32
C LYS A 180 13.06 -27.47 -6.70
N ASP A 181 12.56 -28.69 -6.77
CA ASP A 181 12.29 -29.47 -7.97
C ASP A 181 10.97 -29.11 -8.69
N HIS A 182 10.15 -28.23 -8.06
CA HIS A 182 8.93 -27.72 -8.67
C HIS A 182 9.21 -26.55 -9.61
N CYS A 183 8.39 -26.42 -10.65
CA CYS A 183 8.36 -25.26 -11.53
C CYS A 183 7.40 -24.19 -11.00
N TYR A 184 7.86 -22.95 -10.92
CA TYR A 184 7.07 -21.81 -10.47
C TYR A 184 6.92 -20.77 -11.59
N ALA A 185 5.68 -20.35 -11.86
CA ALA A 185 5.41 -19.21 -12.71
C ALA A 185 5.32 -17.92 -11.90
N VAL A 186 5.96 -16.84 -12.34
CA VAL A 186 5.83 -15.50 -11.76
C VAL A 186 5.34 -14.54 -12.82
N PHE A 187 4.17 -13.92 -12.59
CA PHE A 187 3.64 -12.89 -13.47
C PHE A 187 4.05 -11.50 -12.98
N GLY A 188 4.61 -10.70 -13.87
CA GLY A 188 5.03 -9.33 -13.61
C GLY A 188 6.49 -9.05 -13.94
N SER A 189 6.86 -7.76 -13.98
CA SER A 189 8.22 -7.27 -14.24
C SER A 189 8.58 -6.01 -13.45
N SER A 190 7.77 -5.63 -12.48
CA SER A 190 8.03 -4.51 -11.58
C SER A 190 8.59 -4.97 -10.23
N HIS A 191 8.72 -4.07 -9.27
CA HIS A 191 9.47 -4.25 -8.03
C HIS A 191 9.18 -5.58 -7.30
N SER A 192 7.93 -5.86 -7.01
CA SER A 192 7.55 -7.09 -6.29
C SER A 192 7.85 -8.37 -7.08
N ALA A 193 7.62 -8.37 -8.40
CA ALA A 193 7.94 -9.51 -9.26
C ALA A 193 9.43 -9.82 -9.23
N ILE A 194 10.28 -8.79 -9.32
CA ILE A 194 11.75 -8.94 -9.29
C ILE A 194 12.24 -9.44 -7.93
N ILE A 195 11.66 -8.96 -6.81
CA ILE A 195 11.97 -9.48 -5.47
C ILE A 195 11.63 -10.98 -5.41
N ILE A 196 10.46 -11.40 -5.88
CA ILE A 196 10.03 -12.80 -5.85
C ILE A 196 10.94 -13.66 -6.73
N LEU A 197 11.27 -13.22 -7.95
CA LEU A 197 12.22 -13.92 -8.83
C LEU A 197 13.58 -14.09 -8.16
N ARG A 198 14.09 -13.02 -7.53
CA ARG A 198 15.34 -13.06 -6.77
C ARG A 198 15.27 -14.09 -5.64
N HIS A 199 14.19 -14.10 -4.85
CA HIS A 199 14.02 -15.05 -3.77
C HIS A 199 14.02 -16.50 -4.27
N LEU A 200 13.28 -16.81 -5.34
CA LEU A 200 13.24 -18.15 -5.93
C LEU A 200 14.62 -18.62 -6.43
N VAL A 201 15.36 -17.72 -7.11
CA VAL A 201 16.73 -18.00 -7.57
C VAL A 201 17.67 -18.25 -6.39
N GLU A 202 17.66 -17.36 -5.38
CA GLU A 202 18.51 -17.48 -4.18
C GLU A 202 18.18 -18.69 -3.32
N LEU A 203 16.94 -19.18 -3.34
CA LEU A 203 16.51 -20.41 -2.65
C LEU A 203 16.83 -21.68 -3.44
N GLY A 204 17.36 -21.54 -4.66
CA GLY A 204 17.81 -22.67 -5.47
C GLY A 204 16.69 -23.43 -6.16
N VAL A 205 15.60 -22.75 -6.53
CA VAL A 205 14.53 -23.35 -7.36
C VAL A 205 15.10 -23.66 -8.75
N GLU A 206 14.91 -24.88 -9.22
CA GLU A 206 15.52 -25.41 -10.45
C GLU A 206 14.86 -24.87 -11.73
N LYS A 207 13.55 -24.54 -11.68
CA LYS A 207 12.79 -24.08 -12.81
C LYS A 207 11.84 -22.94 -12.45
N ILE A 208 12.09 -21.75 -13.00
CA ILE A 208 11.31 -20.53 -12.80
C ILE A 208 10.92 -19.98 -14.17
N ILE A 209 9.64 -19.71 -14.37
CA ILE A 209 9.12 -19.12 -15.58
C ILE A 209 8.53 -17.75 -15.24
N ASN A 210 9.11 -16.70 -15.80
CA ASN A 210 8.58 -15.35 -15.63
C ASN A 210 7.77 -14.92 -16.86
N PHE A 211 6.50 -14.62 -16.64
CA PHE A 211 5.62 -14.02 -17.63
C PHE A 211 5.51 -12.51 -17.42
N TYR A 212 5.86 -11.71 -18.44
CA TYR A 212 5.85 -10.25 -18.37
C TYR A 212 5.14 -9.60 -19.56
N ARG A 213 4.52 -8.44 -19.35
CA ARG A 213 3.88 -7.63 -20.41
C ARG A 213 4.83 -6.62 -21.03
N SER A 214 5.74 -6.09 -20.25
CA SER A 214 6.74 -5.10 -20.68
C SER A 214 8.09 -5.38 -20.02
N PRO A 215 9.21 -4.98 -20.63
CA PRO A 215 10.53 -5.04 -20.01
C PRO A 215 10.59 -4.35 -18.65
N CYS A 216 11.62 -4.64 -17.87
CA CYS A 216 11.88 -3.92 -16.64
C CYS A 216 12.03 -2.42 -16.92
N ARG A 217 11.40 -1.59 -16.10
CA ARG A 217 11.60 -0.14 -16.08
C ARG A 217 12.41 0.22 -14.85
N TYR A 218 13.28 1.20 -14.99
CA TYR A 218 14.12 1.69 -13.91
C TYR A 218 13.77 3.13 -13.59
N ALA A 219 13.70 3.46 -12.32
CA ALA A 219 13.58 4.84 -11.90
C ALA A 219 14.88 5.59 -12.24
N ILE A 220 14.77 6.71 -12.94
CA ILE A 220 15.91 7.50 -13.42
C ILE A 220 15.82 8.89 -12.82
N ASN A 221 16.87 9.29 -12.11
CA ASN A 221 16.98 10.65 -11.59
C ASN A 221 17.23 11.63 -12.75
N MET A 222 16.30 12.58 -12.93
CA MET A 222 16.33 13.60 -13.97
C MET A 222 16.73 14.98 -13.41
N GLY A 223 17.24 15.04 -12.18
CA GLY A 223 17.61 16.26 -11.46
C GLY A 223 16.56 16.60 -10.40
N ASP A 224 15.58 17.37 -10.77
CA ASP A 224 14.49 17.84 -9.89
C ASP A 224 13.28 16.89 -9.84
N TRP A 225 13.25 15.84 -10.67
CA TRP A 225 12.23 14.81 -10.68
C TRP A 225 12.80 13.42 -11.01
N ILE A 226 11.97 12.39 -10.90
CA ILE A 226 12.36 10.99 -11.17
C ILE A 226 11.42 10.41 -12.24
N LEU A 227 12.00 10.01 -13.36
CA LEU A 227 11.27 9.28 -14.40
C LEU A 227 10.93 7.88 -13.89
N PHE A 228 9.69 7.44 -14.10
CA PHE A 228 9.14 6.17 -13.58
C PHE A 228 9.27 6.05 -12.05
N ASP A 229 8.95 7.12 -11.33
CA ASP A 229 9.15 7.17 -9.86
C ASP A 229 8.30 6.16 -9.09
N ASN A 230 7.13 5.76 -9.62
CA ASN A 230 6.26 4.77 -8.97
C ASN A 230 6.36 3.37 -9.59
N THR A 231 6.67 3.29 -10.87
CA THR A 231 6.68 2.02 -11.62
C THR A 231 8.08 1.47 -11.86
N GLY A 232 9.11 2.31 -11.75
CA GLY A 232 10.49 1.93 -11.98
C GLY A 232 11.15 1.23 -10.79
N LEU A 233 12.05 0.30 -11.11
CA LEU A 233 12.89 -0.39 -10.13
C LEU A 233 13.87 0.58 -9.48
N LYS A 234 14.10 0.41 -8.17
CA LYS A 234 15.02 1.22 -7.35
C LYS A 234 15.88 0.34 -6.43
N GLY A 235 16.95 0.92 -5.91
CA GLY A 235 17.79 0.30 -4.88
C GLY A 235 18.32 -1.09 -5.29
N GLN A 236 18.42 -1.97 -4.32
CA GLN A 236 18.97 -3.33 -4.50
C GLN A 236 18.19 -4.16 -5.52
N THR A 237 16.88 -3.96 -5.64
CA THR A 237 16.05 -4.65 -6.64
C THR A 237 16.43 -4.25 -8.06
N ALA A 238 16.72 -2.96 -8.28
CA ALA A 238 17.19 -2.47 -9.57
C ALA A 238 18.57 -3.01 -9.94
N LEU A 239 19.49 -3.07 -8.97
CA LEU A 239 20.83 -3.63 -9.19
C LEU A 239 20.74 -5.11 -9.57
N TRP A 240 20.00 -5.90 -8.82
CA TRP A 240 19.82 -7.31 -9.13
C TRP A 240 19.17 -7.53 -10.49
N ALA A 241 18.17 -6.72 -10.86
CA ALA A 241 17.52 -6.84 -12.16
C ALA A 241 18.47 -6.50 -13.31
N ARG A 242 19.32 -5.48 -13.19
CA ARG A 242 20.34 -5.15 -14.22
C ARG A 242 21.32 -6.29 -14.44
N GLU A 243 21.74 -6.96 -13.37
CA GLU A 243 22.69 -8.07 -13.43
C GLU A 243 22.07 -9.37 -13.95
N ASN A 244 20.85 -9.69 -13.49
CA ASN A 244 20.25 -11.01 -13.64
C ASN A 244 19.06 -11.05 -14.63
N ILE A 245 18.49 -9.91 -15.01
CA ILE A 245 17.39 -9.85 -15.98
C ILE A 245 17.87 -9.25 -17.31
N ASP A 246 18.55 -8.10 -17.26
CA ASP A 246 19.05 -7.42 -18.46
C ASP A 246 20.48 -7.87 -18.81
N GLY A 247 21.21 -8.41 -17.81
CA GLY A 247 22.53 -9.00 -17.98
C GLY A 247 22.49 -10.51 -18.24
N LYS A 248 23.22 -11.29 -17.42
CA LYS A 248 23.24 -12.75 -17.55
C LYS A 248 22.11 -13.40 -16.78
N LEU A 249 21.10 -13.85 -17.50
CA LEU A 249 19.96 -14.56 -16.92
C LEU A 249 20.41 -15.81 -16.16
N PRO A 250 19.95 -16.05 -14.90
CA PRO A 250 20.20 -17.28 -14.16
C PRO A 250 19.72 -18.51 -14.95
N SER A 251 20.46 -19.60 -14.91
CA SER A 251 20.12 -20.82 -15.66
C SER A 251 18.76 -21.44 -15.27
N SER A 252 18.32 -21.22 -14.04
CA SER A 252 17.02 -21.66 -13.57
C SER A 252 15.85 -20.79 -14.03
N LEU A 253 16.10 -19.59 -14.58
CA LEU A 253 15.07 -18.60 -14.92
C LEU A 253 14.90 -18.49 -16.44
N SER A 254 13.66 -18.70 -16.90
CA SER A 254 13.23 -18.39 -18.27
C SER A 254 12.20 -17.26 -18.26
N ARG A 255 12.23 -16.39 -19.29
CA ARG A 255 11.34 -15.24 -19.36
C ARG A 255 10.60 -15.18 -20.69
N TYR A 256 9.28 -15.00 -20.63
CA TYR A 256 8.41 -14.96 -21.79
C TYR A 256 7.44 -13.79 -21.72
N ILE A 257 7.24 -13.13 -22.87
CA ILE A 257 6.17 -12.13 -22.99
C ILE A 257 4.80 -12.81 -22.87
N VAL A 258 3.87 -12.19 -22.15
CA VAL A 258 2.50 -12.70 -22.01
C VAL A 258 1.79 -12.63 -23.37
N ASN A 259 1.49 -13.80 -23.94
CA ASN A 259 0.62 -14.00 -25.07
C ASN A 259 0.05 -15.44 -25.02
N GLU A 260 -0.99 -15.70 -25.81
CA GLU A 260 -1.66 -17.01 -25.83
C GLU A 260 -0.71 -18.18 -26.11
N HIS A 261 0.20 -18.01 -27.06
CA HIS A 261 1.16 -19.04 -27.43
C HIS A 261 2.09 -19.42 -26.25
N ASN A 262 2.70 -18.42 -25.63
CA ASN A 262 3.63 -18.65 -24.51
C ASN A 262 2.90 -19.21 -23.28
N LEU A 263 1.69 -18.71 -23.00
CA LEU A 263 0.87 -19.21 -21.89
C LEU A 263 0.48 -20.67 -22.14
N ALA A 264 -0.06 -21.00 -23.30
CA ALA A 264 -0.46 -22.36 -23.62
C ALA A 264 0.71 -23.36 -23.60
N ARG A 265 1.91 -22.91 -23.94
CA ARG A 265 3.11 -23.75 -24.00
C ARG A 265 3.77 -23.97 -22.64
N TYR A 266 3.92 -22.92 -21.83
CA TYR A 266 4.81 -22.96 -20.67
C TYR A 266 4.05 -22.96 -19.32
N LEU A 267 2.85 -22.42 -19.24
CA LEU A 267 2.11 -22.39 -17.99
C LEU A 267 1.70 -23.79 -17.49
N PRO A 268 1.32 -24.74 -18.36
CA PRO A 268 1.03 -26.11 -17.94
C PRO A 268 2.22 -26.89 -17.33
N GLU A 269 3.45 -26.40 -17.55
CA GLU A 269 4.65 -26.99 -16.96
C GLU A 269 4.84 -26.57 -15.49
N CYS A 270 4.11 -25.54 -15.04
CA CYS A 270 4.27 -24.96 -13.70
C CYS A 270 3.37 -25.66 -12.69
N HIS A 271 3.93 -25.93 -11.51
CA HIS A 271 3.19 -26.49 -10.38
C HIS A 271 2.40 -25.43 -9.64
N GLN A 272 2.96 -24.22 -9.56
CA GLN A 272 2.31 -23.08 -8.91
C GLN A 272 2.57 -21.77 -9.64
N VAL A 273 1.64 -20.83 -9.50
CA VAL A 273 1.73 -19.48 -10.06
C VAL A 273 1.69 -18.42 -8.97
N ILE A 274 2.49 -17.36 -9.16
CA ILE A 274 2.56 -16.19 -8.31
C ILE A 274 2.19 -14.97 -9.14
N TYR A 275 1.15 -14.24 -8.74
CA TYR A 275 0.72 -13.03 -9.41
C TYR A 275 1.31 -11.79 -8.73
N ALA A 276 2.28 -11.14 -9.37
CA ALA A 276 2.87 -9.87 -8.93
C ALA A 276 2.53 -8.76 -9.94
N VAL A 277 1.23 -8.60 -10.20
CA VAL A 277 0.66 -7.79 -11.29
C VAL A 277 -0.01 -6.49 -10.82
N GLY A 278 0.31 -6.07 -9.61
CA GLY A 278 -0.22 -4.85 -8.98
C GLY A 278 -1.20 -5.12 -7.87
N PHE A 279 -1.93 -4.08 -7.48
CA PHE A 279 -2.89 -4.10 -6.38
C PHE A 279 -4.21 -3.50 -6.85
N GLU A 280 -5.30 -3.97 -6.27
CA GLU A 280 -6.65 -3.43 -6.50
C GLU A 280 -7.30 -3.02 -5.16
N PRO A 281 -8.13 -1.96 -5.15
CA PRO A 281 -8.86 -1.55 -3.95
C PRO A 281 -9.71 -2.70 -3.40
N ARG A 282 -9.83 -2.77 -2.07
CA ARG A 282 -10.73 -3.72 -1.43
C ARG A 282 -12.18 -3.44 -1.81
N LYS A 283 -12.93 -4.49 -2.16
CA LYS A 283 -14.34 -4.42 -2.61
C LYS A 283 -15.35 -4.82 -1.53
N ASN A 284 -14.89 -5.02 -0.31
CA ASN A 284 -15.71 -5.52 0.80
C ASN A 284 -16.51 -4.44 1.54
N LEU A 285 -16.40 -3.17 1.13
CA LEU A 285 -17.17 -2.06 1.65
C LEU A 285 -18.26 -1.66 0.65
N VAL A 286 -19.52 -1.78 1.06
CA VAL A 286 -20.69 -1.34 0.26
C VAL A 286 -20.95 0.14 0.57
N ILE A 287 -21.00 0.99 -0.47
CA ILE A 287 -21.28 2.42 -0.33
C ILE A 287 -22.64 2.71 -0.97
N GLY A 288 -23.73 2.58 -0.18
CA GLY A 288 -25.10 2.96 -0.44
C GLY A 288 -25.58 2.81 -1.88
N ASP A 289 -26.56 3.66 -2.28
CA ASP A 289 -27.10 3.75 -3.64
C ASP A 289 -26.18 4.44 -4.65
N TYR A 290 -24.90 4.59 -4.32
CA TYR A 290 -23.87 5.19 -5.18
C TYR A 290 -23.29 4.16 -6.15
N ASP A 291 -24.08 3.70 -7.12
CA ASP A 291 -23.62 2.81 -8.21
C ASP A 291 -22.50 3.42 -9.07
N HIS A 292 -22.17 4.70 -8.87
CA HIS A 292 -21.23 5.47 -9.67
C HIS A 292 -20.26 6.33 -8.85
N VAL A 293 -19.82 5.81 -7.69
CA VAL A 293 -18.77 6.47 -6.91
C VAL A 293 -17.51 6.59 -7.77
N ARG A 294 -17.26 7.78 -8.27
CA ARG A 294 -16.05 8.08 -9.07
C ARG A 294 -15.04 8.82 -8.21
N TYR A 295 -14.00 8.11 -7.83
CA TYR A 295 -12.85 8.73 -7.18
C TYR A 295 -12.19 9.76 -8.09
N ASN A 296 -12.03 10.98 -7.57
CA ASN A 296 -11.24 12.02 -8.22
C ASN A 296 -9.79 11.98 -7.73
N PRO A 297 -8.81 11.51 -8.52
CA PRO A 297 -7.45 11.30 -8.08
C PRO A 297 -6.64 12.59 -7.90
N HIS A 298 -7.19 13.76 -8.26
CA HIS A 298 -6.54 15.07 -8.07
C HIS A 298 -6.96 15.76 -6.78
N LEU A 299 -8.19 15.47 -6.30
CA LEU A 299 -8.78 16.11 -5.13
C LEU A 299 -9.10 15.13 -4.00
N GLY A 300 -8.95 13.82 -4.22
CA GLY A 300 -9.28 12.81 -3.22
C GLY A 300 -10.76 12.66 -2.92
N ILE A 301 -11.65 13.30 -3.70
CA ILE A 301 -13.08 13.30 -3.48
C ILE A 301 -13.71 12.06 -4.11
N ILE A 302 -14.56 11.39 -3.35
CA ILE A 302 -15.38 10.26 -3.81
C ILE A 302 -16.85 10.69 -3.92
N GLY A 303 -17.33 11.47 -2.96
CA GLY A 303 -18.69 11.97 -2.90
C GLY A 303 -18.84 13.06 -1.85
N PRO A 304 -20.08 13.55 -1.58
CA PRO A 304 -20.31 14.58 -0.57
C PRO A 304 -19.81 14.11 0.81
N GLY A 305 -18.83 14.82 1.39
CA GLY A 305 -18.22 14.45 2.67
C GLY A 305 -17.52 13.07 2.67
N LEU A 306 -17.21 12.52 1.50
CA LEU A 306 -16.53 11.23 1.36
C LEU A 306 -15.26 11.38 0.55
N PHE A 307 -14.14 10.97 1.14
CA PHE A 307 -12.80 11.18 0.63
C PHE A 307 -12.00 9.87 0.63
N GLY A 308 -11.02 9.77 -0.26
CA GLY A 308 -10.14 8.60 -0.37
C GLY A 308 -8.67 8.98 -0.24
N LEU A 309 -7.90 8.13 0.44
CA LEU A 309 -6.47 8.31 0.64
C LEU A 309 -5.73 6.96 0.63
N GLY A 310 -4.47 7.00 0.23
CA GLY A 310 -3.58 5.83 0.27
C GLY A 310 -3.62 4.98 -0.99
N ILE A 311 -3.17 3.73 -0.89
CA ILE A 311 -2.98 2.85 -2.06
C ILE A 311 -4.29 2.52 -2.80
N ALA A 312 -5.43 2.51 -2.11
CA ALA A 312 -6.74 2.30 -2.74
C ALA A 312 -7.21 3.55 -3.51
N TYR A 313 -6.78 4.73 -3.09
CA TYR A 313 -7.19 6.03 -3.61
C TYR A 313 -5.97 6.94 -3.80
N PRO A 314 -5.04 6.58 -4.70
CA PRO A 314 -3.81 7.33 -4.90
C PRO A 314 -4.05 8.63 -5.68
N GLU A 315 -3.18 9.63 -5.46
CA GLU A 315 -3.07 10.76 -6.38
C GLU A 315 -2.64 10.26 -7.76
N SER A 316 -3.18 10.86 -8.81
CA SER A 316 -2.69 10.68 -10.18
C SER A 316 -1.86 11.91 -10.56
N LYS A 317 -0.62 11.70 -10.95
CA LYS A 317 0.31 12.77 -11.30
C LYS A 317 0.99 12.49 -12.64
N ALA A 318 0.99 13.48 -13.53
CA ALA A 318 1.76 13.44 -14.75
C ALA A 318 3.21 13.88 -14.48
N ASP A 319 4.16 13.20 -15.09
CA ASP A 319 5.55 13.65 -15.16
C ASP A 319 5.71 14.78 -16.22
N PRO A 320 6.88 15.42 -16.32
CA PRO A 320 7.14 16.46 -17.32
C PRO A 320 6.98 16.02 -18.78
N TYR A 321 7.02 14.72 -19.07
CA TYR A 321 6.74 14.18 -20.41
C TYR A 321 5.29 13.74 -20.62
N GLY A 322 4.42 13.97 -19.62
CA GLY A 322 2.99 13.65 -19.69
C GLY A 322 2.64 12.18 -19.37
N SER A 323 3.60 11.38 -18.93
CA SER A 323 3.31 10.02 -18.45
C SER A 323 2.66 10.08 -17.08
N VAL A 324 1.49 9.46 -16.95
CA VAL A 324 0.68 9.52 -15.72
C VAL A 324 0.95 8.30 -14.84
N GLU A 325 1.29 8.53 -13.58
CA GLU A 325 1.50 7.49 -12.59
C GLU A 325 0.65 7.72 -11.33
N SER A 326 0.17 6.63 -10.74
CA SER A 326 -0.44 6.65 -9.41
C SER A 326 0.64 6.82 -8.34
N GLN A 327 0.49 7.83 -7.48
CA GLN A 327 1.45 8.15 -6.43
C GLN A 327 1.24 7.22 -5.22
N VAL A 328 2.07 6.18 -5.11
CA VAL A 328 2.01 5.19 -4.04
C VAL A 328 3.27 5.23 -3.18
N GLY A 329 3.11 5.35 -1.87
CA GLY A 329 4.19 5.42 -0.89
C GLY A 329 3.84 6.35 0.26
N LEU A 330 4.41 6.10 1.45
CA LEU A 330 4.04 6.81 2.67
C LEU A 330 4.18 8.33 2.53
N TRP A 331 5.37 8.78 2.12
CA TRP A 331 5.64 10.21 1.94
C TRP A 331 4.76 10.84 0.87
N LYS A 332 4.46 10.12 -0.21
CA LYS A 332 3.55 10.59 -1.27
C LYS A 332 2.13 10.76 -0.76
N PHE A 333 1.65 9.85 0.09
CA PHE A 333 0.35 10.01 0.76
C PHE A 333 0.32 11.24 1.64
N MET A 334 1.40 11.53 2.38
CA MET A 334 1.51 12.71 3.23
C MET A 334 1.50 14.01 2.41
N VAL A 335 2.33 14.09 1.38
CA VAL A 335 2.38 15.25 0.46
C VAL A 335 1.02 15.49 -0.20
N TYR A 336 0.37 14.43 -0.63
CA TYR A 336 -0.97 14.52 -1.20
C TYR A 336 -1.99 15.00 -0.17
N LEU A 337 -2.00 14.43 1.01
CA LEU A 337 -2.89 14.82 2.11
C LEU A 337 -2.71 16.29 2.49
N ASN A 338 -1.49 16.77 2.64
CA ASN A 338 -1.18 18.18 2.92
C ASN A 338 -1.77 19.12 1.86
N LYS A 339 -1.76 18.71 0.60
CA LYS A 339 -2.31 19.49 -0.53
C LYS A 339 -3.84 19.52 -0.52
N ILE A 340 -4.50 18.38 -0.25
CA ILE A 340 -5.94 18.21 -0.47
C ILE A 340 -6.79 18.43 0.78
N LEU A 341 -6.24 18.23 1.98
CA LEU A 341 -6.99 18.37 3.23
C LEU A 341 -7.62 19.76 3.41
N PRO A 342 -6.95 20.88 3.07
CA PRO A 342 -7.58 22.21 3.08
C PRO A 342 -8.80 22.32 2.14
N VAL A 343 -8.82 21.57 1.04
CA VAL A 343 -9.97 21.50 0.13
C VAL A 343 -11.09 20.71 0.81
N TRP A 344 -10.79 19.57 1.44
CA TRP A 344 -11.78 18.75 2.13
C TRP A 344 -12.48 19.48 3.26
N PHE A 345 -11.76 20.31 4.02
CA PHE A 345 -12.36 21.15 5.06
C PHE A 345 -13.39 22.15 4.52
N LYS A 346 -13.29 22.53 3.24
CA LYS A 346 -14.25 23.42 2.57
C LYS A 346 -15.33 22.64 1.81
N TYR A 347 -15.05 21.40 1.43
CA TYR A 347 -15.93 20.51 0.69
C TYR A 347 -16.63 19.52 1.65
N HIS A 348 -17.36 20.06 2.61
CA HIS A 348 -18.15 19.24 3.54
C HIS A 348 -19.63 19.15 3.10
N THR A 349 -20.38 18.21 3.68
CA THR A 349 -21.81 17.98 3.39
C THR A 349 -22.70 19.15 3.81
#